data_a8c340265dcfb7859064fc4112b160e7
#
_entry.id   a8c340265dcfb7859064fc4112b160e7
#
_cell.length_a   1.000
_cell.length_b   1.000
_cell.length_c   1.000
_cell.angle_alpha   90.00
_cell.angle_beta   90.00
_cell.angle_gamma   90.00
#
_symmetry.space_group_name_H-M   'P 1'
#
loop_
_entity.id
_entity.type
_entity.pdbx_description
1 polymer ?
#
loop_
_entity_poly.entity_id
_entity_poly.type
_entity_poly.pdbx_seq_one_letter_code
_entity_poly.pdbx_strand_id
1 'polypeptide(L)'
;MASVLIVEDNPANMTLAVFLLQSAGHDVLTATDAEAGLTLARDRQPDLILMDIQLPGMDGLEAIGLLKAQDATRNIPVIALTALAMKGDEERIRAAGCDGYIAKPMRYQDFLASIALHLTPA
;
A
#
# COMPACT_ATOMS: atom_id res chain seq x y z
N MET A 1 -17.32 2.42 -5.12
CA MET A 1 -15.97 2.60 -5.64
C MET A 1 -15.05 3.15 -4.57
N ALA A 2 -13.88 2.58 -4.47
CA ALA A 2 -12.92 3.01 -3.46
C ALA A 2 -11.78 3.77 -4.13
N SER A 3 -11.13 4.66 -3.37
CA SER A 3 -9.94 5.38 -3.80
C SER A 3 -8.73 4.67 -3.17
N VAL A 4 -7.81 4.19 -4.01
CA VAL A 4 -6.64 3.44 -3.58
C VAL A 4 -5.38 4.18 -4.00
N LEU A 5 -4.52 4.47 -3.03
CA LEU A 5 -3.19 5.04 -3.31
C LEU A 5 -2.19 3.91 -3.40
N ILE A 6 -1.43 3.86 -4.49
CA ILE A 6 -0.32 2.91 -4.59
C ILE A 6 1.01 3.67 -4.68
N VAL A 7 1.95 3.28 -3.83
CA VAL A 7 3.30 3.85 -3.80
C VAL A 7 4.27 2.77 -4.23
N GLU A 8 4.84 2.89 -5.42
CA GLU A 8 5.66 1.87 -6.06
C GLU A 8 6.62 2.56 -7.05
N ASP A 9 7.91 2.28 -6.94
CA ASP A 9 8.91 2.87 -7.83
C ASP A 9 9.19 2.06 -9.10
N ASN A 10 8.84 0.78 -9.12
CA ASN A 10 9.06 -0.07 -10.28
C ASN A 10 7.93 0.13 -11.29
N PRO A 11 8.23 0.59 -12.53
CA PRO A 11 7.17 0.87 -13.51
C PRO A 11 6.31 -0.34 -13.88
N ALA A 12 6.91 -1.52 -13.98
CA ALA A 12 6.17 -2.72 -14.35
C ALA A 12 5.18 -3.11 -13.23
N ASN A 13 5.62 -3.06 -11.97
CA ASN A 13 4.75 -3.35 -10.84
C ASN A 13 3.66 -2.31 -10.69
N MET A 14 3.97 -1.04 -10.91
CA MET A 14 2.99 0.04 -10.88
C MET A 14 1.91 -0.17 -11.94
N THR A 15 2.33 -0.47 -13.18
CA THR A 15 1.39 -0.68 -14.28
C THR A 15 0.45 -1.84 -13.98
N LEU A 16 0.98 -2.95 -13.47
CA LEU A 16 0.16 -4.11 -13.13
C LEU A 16 -0.84 -3.78 -12.02
N ALA A 17 -0.39 -3.14 -10.97
CA ALA A 17 -1.25 -2.81 -9.84
C ALA A 17 -2.38 -1.85 -10.26
N VAL A 18 -2.06 -0.83 -11.04
CA VAL A 18 -3.05 0.13 -11.53
C VAL A 18 -4.09 -0.59 -12.39
N PHE A 19 -3.62 -1.45 -13.30
CA PHE A 19 -4.52 -2.21 -14.16
C PHE A 19 -5.50 -3.07 -13.34
N LEU A 20 -4.97 -3.80 -12.36
CA LEU A 20 -5.81 -4.68 -11.53
C LEU A 20 -6.83 -3.89 -10.71
N LEU A 21 -6.41 -2.78 -10.13
CA LEU A 21 -7.30 -1.94 -9.32
C LEU A 21 -8.39 -1.30 -10.16
N GLN A 22 -8.04 -0.76 -11.32
CA GLN A 22 -9.02 -0.16 -12.22
C GLN A 22 -9.99 -1.21 -12.76
N SER A 23 -9.51 -2.42 -13.04
CA SER A 23 -10.35 -3.51 -13.50
C SER A 23 -11.39 -3.89 -12.45
N ALA A 24 -11.09 -3.70 -11.18
CA ALA A 24 -12.01 -3.97 -10.08
C ALA A 24 -12.92 -2.78 -9.75
N GLY A 25 -12.81 -1.68 -10.49
CA GLY A 25 -13.68 -0.53 -10.32
C GLY A 25 -13.19 0.53 -9.34
N HIS A 26 -11.93 0.46 -8.92
CA HIS A 26 -11.38 1.42 -7.99
C HIS A 26 -10.74 2.62 -8.71
N ASP A 27 -10.80 3.78 -8.07
CA ASP A 27 -10.03 4.94 -8.49
C ASP A 27 -8.61 4.80 -7.93
N VAL A 28 -7.61 5.16 -8.72
CA VAL A 28 -6.22 4.92 -8.33
C VAL A 28 -5.44 6.23 -8.30
N LEU A 29 -4.75 6.47 -7.18
CA LEU A 29 -3.76 7.51 -7.03
C LEU A 29 -2.39 6.84 -7.03
N THR A 30 -1.41 7.44 -7.70
CA THR A 30 -0.08 6.85 -7.83
C THR A 30 1.00 7.77 -7.28
N ALA A 31 2.01 7.17 -6.67
CA ALA A 31 3.22 7.86 -6.24
C ALA A 31 4.41 6.94 -6.46
N THR A 32 5.56 7.49 -6.82
CA THR A 32 6.76 6.69 -7.10
C THR A 32 7.78 6.74 -5.97
N ASP A 33 7.54 7.53 -4.94
CA ASP A 33 8.38 7.54 -3.74
C ASP A 33 7.51 7.76 -2.50
N ALA A 34 8.11 7.54 -1.33
CA ALA A 34 7.38 7.60 -0.07
C ALA A 34 6.90 9.02 0.25
N GLU A 35 7.71 10.02 -0.04
CA GLU A 35 7.34 11.41 0.28
C GLU A 35 6.11 11.86 -0.49
N ALA A 36 6.06 11.57 -1.79
CA ALA A 36 4.89 11.86 -2.61
C ALA A 36 3.67 11.07 -2.11
N GLY A 37 3.88 9.82 -1.70
CA GLY A 37 2.82 9.01 -1.15
C GLY A 37 2.24 9.57 0.14
N LEU A 38 3.10 10.03 1.06
CA LEU A 38 2.65 10.63 2.31
C LEU A 38 1.84 11.90 2.05
N THR A 39 2.27 12.73 1.10
CA THR A 39 1.56 13.94 0.75
C THR A 39 0.17 13.64 0.19
N LEU A 40 0.09 12.68 -0.74
CA LEU A 40 -1.19 12.29 -1.32
C LEU A 40 -2.13 11.66 -0.28
N ALA A 41 -1.59 10.85 0.63
CA ALA A 41 -2.40 10.25 1.68
C ALA A 41 -3.05 11.31 2.56
N ARG A 42 -2.28 12.33 2.93
CA ARG A 42 -2.79 13.42 3.77
C ARG A 42 -3.79 14.27 3.03
N ASP A 43 -3.48 14.64 1.77
CA ASP A 43 -4.27 15.60 1.03
C ASP A 43 -5.51 15.01 0.37
N ARG A 44 -5.45 13.76 -0.05
CA ARG A 44 -6.51 13.12 -0.82
C ARG A 44 -7.32 12.11 0.00
N GLN A 45 -6.84 11.69 1.15
CA GLN A 45 -7.53 10.78 2.06
C GLN A 45 -8.07 9.53 1.36
N PRO A 46 -7.20 8.70 0.77
CA PRO A 46 -7.67 7.48 0.09
C PRO A 46 -8.28 6.49 1.08
N ASP A 47 -9.04 5.56 0.55
CA ASP A 47 -9.68 4.52 1.36
C ASP A 47 -8.69 3.40 1.73
N LEU A 48 -7.61 3.26 0.97
CA LEU A 48 -6.61 2.23 1.17
C LEU A 48 -5.28 2.70 0.60
N ILE A 49 -4.18 2.33 1.25
CA ILE A 49 -2.83 2.63 0.77
C ILE A 49 -2.09 1.32 0.55
N LEU A 50 -1.49 1.16 -0.62
CA LEU A 50 -0.56 0.07 -0.93
C LEU A 50 0.83 0.66 -0.96
N MET A 51 1.70 0.22 -0.04
CA MET A 51 3.03 0.80 0.14
C MET A 51 4.10 -0.25 -0.11
N ASP A 52 4.90 -0.06 -1.16
CA ASP A 52 6.09 -0.87 -1.38
C ASP A 52 7.08 -0.57 -0.26
N ILE A 53 7.61 -1.59 0.38
CA ILE A 53 8.57 -1.39 1.46
C ILE A 53 10.00 -1.22 0.97
N GLN A 54 10.26 -1.47 -0.31
CA GLN A 54 11.59 -1.33 -0.91
C GLN A 54 11.64 -0.14 -1.84
N LEU A 55 11.53 1.06 -1.26
CA LEU A 55 11.54 2.31 -2.00
C LEU A 55 12.90 3.00 -1.87
N PRO A 56 13.32 3.79 -2.88
CA PRO A 56 14.52 4.60 -2.75
C PRO A 56 14.29 5.74 -1.76
N GLY A 57 15.34 6.16 -1.07
CA GLY A 57 15.24 7.21 -0.05
C GLY A 57 14.61 6.68 1.22
N MET A 58 13.46 7.22 1.59
CA MET A 58 12.71 6.74 2.74
C MET A 58 12.11 5.38 2.42
N ASP A 59 12.38 4.35 3.24
CA ASP A 59 11.81 3.04 2.97
C ASP A 59 10.33 2.99 3.37
N GLY A 60 9.62 1.97 2.83
CA GLY A 60 8.19 1.86 3.03
C GLY A 60 7.78 1.62 4.48
N LEU A 61 8.60 0.92 5.27
CA LEU A 61 8.29 0.67 6.67
C LEU A 61 8.32 1.97 7.48
N GLU A 62 9.29 2.82 7.20
CA GLU A 62 9.37 4.14 7.82
C GLU A 62 8.15 4.98 7.44
N ALA A 63 7.77 4.96 6.16
CA ALA A 63 6.60 5.68 5.69
C ALA A 63 5.32 5.19 6.36
N ILE A 64 5.15 3.88 6.54
CA ILE A 64 4.00 3.31 7.22
C ILE A 64 3.94 3.82 8.67
N GLY A 65 5.08 3.83 9.35
CA GLY A 65 5.15 4.36 10.71
C GLY A 65 4.70 5.81 10.79
N LEU A 66 5.12 6.63 9.82
CA LEU A 66 4.72 8.03 9.78
C LEU A 66 3.22 8.18 9.50
N LEU A 67 2.65 7.37 8.62
CA LEU A 67 1.21 7.39 8.35
C LEU A 67 0.42 7.05 9.61
N LYS A 68 0.86 6.06 10.35
CA LYS A 68 0.16 5.61 11.57
C LYS A 68 0.35 6.56 12.75
N ALA A 69 1.38 7.41 12.70
CA ALA A 69 1.65 8.39 13.75
C ALA A 69 0.85 9.70 13.57
N GLN A 70 0.29 9.95 12.40
CA GLN A 70 -0.43 11.19 12.11
C GLN A 70 -1.93 10.98 12.20
N ASP A 71 -2.63 11.91 12.87
CA ASP A 71 -4.07 11.83 13.04
C ASP A 71 -4.83 11.76 11.70
N ALA A 72 -4.33 12.49 10.70
CA ALA A 72 -5.00 12.57 9.40
C ALA A 72 -4.99 11.25 8.63
N THR A 73 -4.01 10.37 8.88
CA THR A 73 -3.82 9.16 8.07
C THR A 73 -3.83 7.85 8.87
N ARG A 74 -3.77 7.93 10.20
CA ARG A 74 -3.60 6.71 11.01
C ARG A 74 -4.73 5.68 10.86
N ASN A 75 -5.93 6.12 10.49
CA ASN A 75 -7.07 5.23 10.34
C ASN A 75 -7.23 4.67 8.92
N ILE A 76 -6.38 5.10 7.98
CA ILE A 76 -6.42 4.56 6.62
C ILE A 76 -5.70 3.21 6.61
N PRO A 77 -6.36 2.13 6.15
CA PRO A 77 -5.69 0.81 6.06
C PRO A 77 -4.48 0.90 5.14
N VAL A 78 -3.38 0.28 5.55
CA VAL A 78 -2.14 0.23 4.77
C VAL A 78 -1.73 -1.22 4.57
N ILE A 79 -1.56 -1.63 3.32
CA ILE A 79 -1.05 -2.94 2.97
C ILE A 79 0.36 -2.78 2.43
N ALA A 80 1.33 -3.48 3.01
CA ALA A 80 2.70 -3.48 2.53
C ALA A 80 2.84 -4.39 1.31
N LEU A 81 3.57 -3.92 0.29
CA LEU A 81 3.95 -4.74 -0.86
C LEU A 81 5.40 -5.13 -0.67
N THR A 82 5.71 -6.42 -0.71
CA THR A 82 7.05 -6.87 -0.36
C THR A 82 7.51 -8.08 -1.16
N ALA A 83 8.77 -8.05 -1.60
CA ALA A 83 9.45 -9.24 -2.11
C ALA A 83 10.07 -10.05 -0.97
N LEU A 84 10.05 -9.52 0.25
CA LEU A 84 10.61 -10.16 1.44
C LEU A 84 9.55 -11.05 2.08
N ALA A 85 9.73 -12.35 1.96
CA ALA A 85 8.74 -13.32 2.42
C ALA A 85 9.26 -14.22 3.54
N MET A 86 10.37 -13.87 4.17
CA MET A 86 10.92 -14.64 5.28
C MET A 86 10.19 -14.28 6.57
N LYS A 87 10.14 -15.24 7.49
CA LYS A 87 9.38 -15.11 8.72
C LYS A 87 9.74 -13.87 9.54
N GLY A 88 11.02 -13.56 9.66
CA GLY A 88 11.46 -12.37 10.40
C GLY A 88 11.02 -11.07 9.74
N ASP A 89 10.91 -11.06 8.42
CA ASP A 89 10.46 -9.88 7.68
C ASP A 89 8.98 -9.62 7.91
N GLU A 90 8.17 -10.68 7.99
CA GLU A 90 6.75 -10.53 8.27
C GLU A 90 6.50 -9.88 9.62
N GLU A 91 7.23 -10.30 10.65
CA GLU A 91 7.10 -9.72 11.98
C GLU A 91 7.48 -8.23 11.96
N ARG A 92 8.56 -7.88 11.25
CA ARG A 92 9.01 -6.50 11.13
C ARG A 92 7.99 -5.63 10.40
N ILE A 93 7.38 -6.17 9.34
CA ILE A 93 6.36 -5.48 8.57
C ILE A 93 5.13 -5.19 9.46
N ARG A 94 4.69 -6.19 10.21
CA ARG A 94 3.55 -6.01 11.10
C ARG A 94 3.84 -5.03 12.23
N ALA A 95 5.06 -5.06 12.75
CA ALA A 95 5.49 -4.15 13.83
C ALA A 95 5.51 -2.69 13.38
N ALA A 96 5.66 -2.43 12.07
CA ALA A 96 5.60 -1.07 11.55
C ALA A 96 4.18 -0.48 11.57
N GLY A 97 3.16 -1.30 11.78
CA GLY A 97 1.79 -0.85 11.91
C GLY A 97 0.91 -1.09 10.69
N CYS A 98 1.39 -1.84 9.69
CA CYS A 98 0.57 -2.12 8.52
C CYS A 98 -0.58 -3.07 8.87
N ASP A 99 -1.67 -2.95 8.14
CA ASP A 99 -2.88 -3.76 8.37
C ASP A 99 -2.82 -5.09 7.64
N GLY A 100 -1.93 -5.23 6.66
CA GLY A 100 -1.73 -6.47 5.94
C GLY A 100 -0.50 -6.36 5.07
N TYR A 101 -0.16 -7.44 4.35
CA TYR A 101 0.91 -7.39 3.37
C TYR A 101 0.60 -8.32 2.20
N ILE A 102 1.20 -8.01 1.04
CA ILE A 102 1.08 -8.80 -0.17
C ILE A 102 2.50 -9.09 -0.64
N ALA A 103 2.81 -10.38 -0.82
CA ALA A 103 4.11 -10.79 -1.33
C ALA A 103 4.17 -10.59 -2.85
N LYS A 104 5.33 -10.15 -3.33
CA LYS A 104 5.59 -10.07 -4.77
C LYS A 104 6.18 -11.39 -5.27
N PRO A 105 5.91 -11.80 -6.50
CA PRO A 105 5.07 -11.13 -7.50
C PRO A 105 3.60 -11.19 -7.14
N MET A 106 2.89 -10.11 -7.47
CA MET A 106 1.47 -10.00 -7.15
C MET A 106 0.64 -10.92 -8.03
N ARG A 107 -0.08 -11.85 -7.41
CA ARG A 107 -1.00 -12.72 -8.13
C ARG A 107 -2.36 -12.04 -8.19
N TYR A 108 -2.94 -12.04 -9.37
CA TYR A 108 -4.21 -11.36 -9.66
C TYR A 108 -5.29 -11.61 -8.60
N GLN A 109 -5.60 -12.87 -8.34
CA GLN A 109 -6.70 -13.22 -7.43
C GLN A 109 -6.37 -12.88 -5.98
N ASP A 110 -5.14 -13.17 -5.54
CA ASP A 110 -4.71 -12.90 -4.17
C ASP A 110 -4.65 -11.39 -3.91
N PHE A 111 -4.17 -10.64 -4.89
CA PHE A 111 -4.09 -9.18 -4.79
C PHE A 111 -5.47 -8.56 -4.59
N LEU A 112 -6.42 -8.90 -5.47
CA LEU A 112 -7.77 -8.34 -5.39
C LEU A 112 -8.52 -8.79 -4.15
N ALA A 113 -8.31 -10.04 -3.71
CA ALA A 113 -8.94 -10.55 -2.50
C ALA A 113 -8.45 -9.80 -1.27
N SER A 114 -7.15 -9.54 -1.16
CA SER A 114 -6.57 -8.79 -0.04
C SER A 114 -7.11 -7.37 0.00
N ILE A 115 -7.22 -6.72 -1.16
CA ILE A 115 -7.74 -5.37 -1.24
C ILE A 115 -9.20 -5.33 -0.82
N ALA A 116 -10.02 -6.23 -1.33
CA ALA A 116 -11.44 -6.30 -0.97
C ALA A 116 -11.64 -6.50 0.53
N LEU A 117 -10.81 -7.35 1.15
CA LEU A 117 -10.88 -7.61 2.58
C LEU A 117 -10.68 -6.33 3.40
N HIS A 118 -9.74 -5.47 3.00
CA HIS A 118 -9.43 -4.25 3.73
C HIS A 118 -10.34 -3.07 3.38
N LEU A 119 -11.14 -3.19 2.32
CA LEU A 119 -12.10 -2.17 1.91
C LEU A 119 -13.52 -2.48 2.36
N THR A 120 -13.76 -3.66 2.91
CA THR A 120 -15.09 -4.02 3.38
C THR A 120 -15.48 -3.14 4.56
N PRO A 121 -16.63 -2.49 4.52
CA PRO A 121 -17.09 -1.68 5.66
C PRO A 121 -17.27 -2.53 6.90
N ALA A 122 -16.88 -1.98 8.01
CA ALA A 122 -17.03 -2.68 9.29
C ALA A 122 -18.51 -2.88 9.65
#